data_0f4d7f2d2b0841c86158557379c44ab5
#
_entry.id   0f4d7f2d2b0841c86158557379c44ab5
#
_cell.length_a   1.000
_cell.length_b   1.000
_cell.length_c   1.000
_cell.angle_alpha   90.00
_cell.angle_beta   90.00
_cell.angle_gamma   90.00
#
_symmetry.space_group_name_H-M   'P 1'
#
loop_
_entity.id
_entity.type
_entity.pdbx_description
1 polymer ?
#
loop_
_entity_poly.entity_id
_entity_poly.type
_entity_poly.pdbx_seq_one_letter_code
_entity_poly.pdbx_strand_id
1 'polypeptide(L)'
;MEDQNTPTSNNDSKSQIIEKLKSANNILVTVSANPSVDQLAACIAMTMLLNKFKKSATAVFSGKVPSVLEFLHPEDNIQNSTDSLRDFIIAIDRSKADKLRYKLEDDVVKIFITPSKTSIPHSDLKYSAGHCNVNSILPPRVKHQQHLAR
;
A
#
# COMPACT_ATOMS: atom_id res chain seq x y z
N MET A 1 3.56 -36.57 36.77
CA MET A 1 4.42 -35.81 35.81
C MET A 1 3.50 -35.41 34.68
N GLU A 2 3.01 -34.17 34.73
CA GLU A 2 2.04 -33.62 33.78
C GLU A 2 2.79 -33.01 32.63
N ASP A 3 2.54 -33.55 31.43
CA ASP A 3 2.97 -32.97 30.19
C ASP A 3 2.15 -31.69 29.87
N GLN A 4 2.70 -30.55 30.19
CA GLN A 4 2.18 -29.26 29.72
C GLN A 4 2.65 -29.01 28.27
N ASN A 5 1.88 -29.50 27.32
CA ASN A 5 2.02 -29.17 25.92
C ASN A 5 1.24 -27.88 25.64
N THR A 6 1.93 -26.75 25.60
CA THR A 6 1.36 -25.42 25.44
C THR A 6 1.19 -25.06 23.96
N PRO A 7 -0.03 -24.89 23.41
CA PRO A 7 -0.25 -24.34 22.07
C PRO A 7 -0.56 -22.83 22.13
N THR A 8 0.19 -22.05 22.90
CA THR A 8 -0.16 -20.64 23.14
C THR A 8 0.44 -19.64 22.13
N SER A 9 1.45 -20.03 21.37
CA SER A 9 2.20 -19.09 20.55
C SER A 9 1.54 -18.72 19.19
N ASN A 10 0.72 -19.59 18.61
CA ASN A 10 0.11 -19.36 17.28
C ASN A 10 -1.14 -18.46 17.33
N ASN A 11 -1.88 -18.48 18.41
CA ASN A 11 -3.08 -17.63 18.54
C ASN A 11 -2.71 -16.17 18.82
N ASP A 12 -1.64 -15.94 19.56
CA ASP A 12 -1.13 -14.60 19.84
C ASP A 12 -0.62 -13.90 18.58
N SER A 13 0.14 -14.61 17.74
CA SER A 13 0.64 -14.08 16.47
C SER A 13 -0.48 -13.73 15.48
N LYS A 14 -1.54 -14.55 15.41
CA LYS A 14 -2.71 -14.25 14.56
C LYS A 14 -3.46 -13.02 15.05
N SER A 15 -3.68 -12.90 16.35
CA SER A 15 -4.35 -11.76 16.96
C SER A 15 -3.57 -10.47 16.70
N GLN A 16 -2.25 -10.48 16.85
CA GLN A 16 -1.39 -9.33 16.56
C GLN A 16 -1.45 -8.90 15.09
N ILE A 17 -1.47 -9.86 14.14
CA ILE A 17 -1.61 -9.55 12.71
C ILE A 17 -2.97 -8.91 12.43
N ILE A 18 -4.04 -9.45 13.00
CA ILE A 18 -5.40 -8.91 12.82
C ILE A 18 -5.50 -7.49 13.38
N GLU A 19 -4.92 -7.23 14.55
CA GLU A 19 -4.92 -5.89 15.15
C GLU A 19 -4.13 -4.89 14.30
N LYS A 20 -2.95 -5.27 13.79
CA LYS A 20 -2.18 -4.45 12.88
C LYS A 20 -2.95 -4.14 11.58
N LEU A 21 -3.65 -5.12 11.02
CA LEU A 21 -4.47 -4.91 9.84
C LEU A 21 -5.68 -4.01 10.12
N LYS A 22 -6.30 -4.14 11.30
CA LYS A 22 -7.40 -3.27 11.71
C LYS A 22 -6.96 -1.82 11.87
N SER A 23 -5.79 -1.58 12.43
CA SER A 23 -5.26 -0.23 12.65
C SER A 23 -4.63 0.41 11.41
N ALA A 24 -4.15 -0.38 10.44
CA ALA A 24 -3.57 0.13 9.21
C ALA A 24 -4.65 0.67 8.26
N ASN A 25 -4.37 1.80 7.60
CA ASN A 25 -5.21 2.35 6.54
C ASN A 25 -4.63 2.05 5.16
N ASN A 26 -3.33 2.25 4.97
CA ASN A 26 -2.62 2.03 3.72
C ASN A 26 -1.81 0.73 3.81
N ILE A 27 -2.18 -0.26 3.02
CA ILE A 27 -1.59 -1.60 3.10
C ILE A 27 -0.98 -1.97 1.76
N LEU A 28 0.31 -2.29 1.76
CA LEU A 28 1.00 -2.83 0.60
C LEU A 28 0.97 -4.36 0.65
N VAL A 29 0.43 -4.98 -0.39
CA VAL A 29 0.46 -6.44 -0.58
C VAL A 29 1.52 -6.75 -1.63
N THR A 30 2.48 -7.60 -1.29
CA THR A 30 3.59 -7.93 -2.19
C THR A 30 3.69 -9.42 -2.42
N VAL A 31 4.28 -9.80 -3.55
CA VAL A 31 4.65 -11.19 -3.88
C VAL A 31 6.14 -11.30 -4.11
N SER A 32 6.66 -12.52 -4.17
CA SER A 32 8.06 -12.75 -4.57
C SER A 32 8.30 -12.31 -6.02
N ALA A 33 9.56 -12.16 -6.42
CA ALA A 33 9.94 -11.77 -7.78
C ALA A 33 9.44 -12.78 -8.84
N ASN A 34 9.38 -14.06 -8.50
CA ASN A 34 8.85 -15.15 -9.35
C ASN A 34 7.71 -15.86 -8.61
N PRO A 35 6.52 -15.27 -8.56
CA PRO A 35 5.41 -15.85 -7.81
C PRO A 35 4.75 -16.98 -8.62
N SER A 36 4.21 -17.97 -7.90
CA SER A 36 3.30 -18.93 -8.52
C SER A 36 1.95 -18.26 -8.84
N VAL A 37 1.16 -18.92 -9.69
CA VAL A 37 -0.22 -18.50 -10.00
C VAL A 37 -1.05 -18.35 -8.72
N ASP A 38 -0.91 -19.30 -7.79
CA ASP A 38 -1.62 -19.27 -6.50
C ASP A 38 -1.22 -18.10 -5.63
N GLN A 39 0.07 -17.73 -5.63
CA GLN A 39 0.55 -16.56 -4.90
C GLN A 39 -0.01 -15.26 -5.45
N LEU A 40 -0.07 -15.13 -6.79
CA LEU A 40 -0.70 -13.98 -7.44
C LEU A 40 -2.20 -13.92 -7.19
N ALA A 41 -2.90 -15.04 -7.31
CA ALA A 41 -4.33 -15.14 -7.01
C ALA A 41 -4.62 -14.74 -5.56
N ALA A 42 -3.81 -15.24 -4.60
CA ALA A 42 -3.94 -14.89 -3.19
C ALA A 42 -3.66 -13.40 -2.93
N CYS A 43 -2.68 -12.81 -3.64
CA CYS A 43 -2.37 -11.39 -3.56
C CYS A 43 -3.55 -10.53 -4.03
N ILE A 44 -4.13 -10.84 -5.19
CA ILE A 44 -5.29 -10.14 -5.73
C ILE A 44 -6.48 -10.28 -4.78
N ALA A 45 -6.81 -11.49 -4.37
CA ALA A 45 -7.94 -11.77 -3.48
C ALA A 45 -7.80 -11.03 -2.14
N MET A 46 -6.59 -10.99 -1.55
CA MET A 46 -6.31 -10.26 -0.31
C MET A 46 -6.51 -8.75 -0.50
N THR A 47 -6.01 -8.20 -1.61
CA THR A 47 -6.16 -6.78 -1.94
C THR A 47 -7.63 -6.40 -2.09
N MET A 48 -8.39 -7.19 -2.85
CA MET A 48 -9.83 -6.99 -3.01
C MET A 48 -10.58 -7.07 -1.67
N LEU A 49 -10.23 -8.05 -0.82
CA LEU A 49 -10.84 -8.23 0.49
C LEU A 49 -10.57 -7.02 1.40
N LEU A 50 -9.33 -6.56 1.49
CA LEU A 50 -8.95 -5.41 2.29
C LEU A 50 -9.66 -4.12 1.82
N ASN A 51 -9.75 -3.90 0.51
CA ASN A 51 -10.45 -2.76 -0.05
C ASN A 51 -11.96 -2.83 0.23
N LYS A 52 -12.56 -4.04 0.23
CA LYS A 52 -13.96 -4.23 0.66
C LYS A 52 -14.17 -3.85 2.14
N PHE A 53 -13.16 -3.99 2.99
CA PHE A 53 -13.15 -3.51 4.37
C PHE A 53 -12.77 -2.02 4.50
N LYS A 54 -12.84 -1.27 3.39
CA LYS A 54 -12.55 0.18 3.34
C LYS A 54 -11.11 0.52 3.75
N LYS A 55 -10.17 -0.39 3.51
CA LYS A 55 -8.74 -0.13 3.60
C LYS A 55 -8.23 0.31 2.22
N SER A 56 -7.16 1.08 2.19
CA SER A 56 -6.44 1.42 0.95
C SER A 56 -5.35 0.38 0.73
N ALA A 57 -5.74 -0.81 0.24
CA ALA A 57 -4.80 -1.87 -0.06
C ALA A 57 -4.39 -1.81 -1.53
N THR A 58 -3.09 -1.91 -1.79
CA THR A 58 -2.50 -1.94 -3.12
C THR A 58 -1.58 -3.14 -3.25
N ALA A 59 -1.80 -3.96 -4.29
CA ALA A 59 -0.86 -5.01 -4.67
C ALA A 59 0.19 -4.44 -5.63
N VAL A 60 1.45 -4.84 -5.47
CA VAL A 60 2.53 -4.46 -6.39
C VAL A 60 3.23 -5.70 -6.92
N PHE A 61 3.27 -5.81 -8.25
CA PHE A 61 3.99 -6.85 -8.98
C PHE A 61 4.42 -6.32 -10.34
N SER A 62 5.71 -6.30 -10.62
CA SER A 62 6.28 -5.76 -11.86
C SER A 62 6.39 -6.79 -12.99
N GLY A 63 6.05 -8.05 -12.74
CA GLY A 63 6.07 -9.12 -13.74
C GLY A 63 4.79 -9.21 -14.56
N LYS A 64 4.78 -10.13 -15.54
CA LYS A 64 3.60 -10.40 -16.34
C LYS A 64 2.64 -11.31 -15.56
N VAL A 65 1.40 -10.85 -15.40
CA VAL A 65 0.34 -11.68 -14.79
C VAL A 65 -0.10 -12.75 -15.80
N PRO A 66 -0.19 -14.03 -15.41
CA PRO A 66 -0.67 -15.10 -16.27
C PRO A 66 -2.13 -14.87 -16.70
N SER A 67 -2.45 -15.19 -17.96
CA SER A 67 -3.80 -15.02 -18.52
C SER A 67 -4.88 -15.81 -17.79
N VAL A 68 -4.50 -16.90 -17.12
CA VAL A 68 -5.43 -17.69 -16.29
C VAL A 68 -6.04 -16.87 -15.14
N LEU A 69 -5.44 -15.72 -14.78
CA LEU A 69 -5.94 -14.81 -13.74
C LEU A 69 -6.68 -13.58 -14.29
N GLU A 70 -6.87 -13.46 -15.60
CA GLU A 70 -7.57 -12.31 -16.23
C GLU A 70 -8.98 -12.09 -15.67
N PHE A 71 -9.67 -13.18 -15.28
CA PHE A 71 -11.01 -13.09 -14.67
C PHE A 71 -11.05 -12.36 -13.32
N LEU A 72 -9.90 -12.15 -12.68
CA LEU A 72 -9.76 -11.38 -11.43
C LEU A 72 -9.50 -9.89 -11.68
N HIS A 73 -9.50 -9.45 -12.93
CA HIS A 73 -9.21 -8.07 -13.31
C HIS A 73 -7.92 -7.55 -12.64
N PRO A 74 -6.77 -8.18 -12.92
CA PRO A 74 -5.51 -7.82 -12.27
C PRO A 74 -5.09 -6.38 -12.54
N GLU A 75 -5.48 -5.79 -13.65
CA GLU A 75 -5.24 -4.39 -14.02
C GLU A 75 -5.83 -3.39 -13.01
N ASP A 76 -6.95 -3.73 -12.39
CA ASP A 76 -7.62 -2.90 -11.39
C ASP A 76 -7.00 -3.08 -9.98
N ASN A 77 -6.30 -4.19 -9.76
CA ASN A 77 -5.88 -4.63 -8.42
C ASN A 77 -4.37 -4.70 -8.22
N ILE A 78 -3.57 -4.77 -9.30
CA ILE A 78 -2.11 -4.85 -9.25
C ILE A 78 -1.50 -3.65 -9.94
N GLN A 79 -0.55 -3.01 -9.27
CA GLN A 79 0.26 -1.96 -9.84
C GLN A 79 1.68 -2.46 -10.16
N ASN A 80 2.28 -1.92 -11.20
CA ASN A 80 3.62 -2.32 -11.64
C ASN A 80 4.75 -1.68 -10.81
N SER A 81 4.44 -0.60 -10.10
CA SER A 81 5.41 0.11 -9.25
C SER A 81 4.75 0.62 -7.97
N THR A 82 5.57 1.10 -7.04
CA THR A 82 5.13 1.75 -5.80
C THR A 82 4.98 3.27 -5.94
N ASP A 83 5.07 3.82 -7.13
CA ASP A 83 5.09 5.28 -7.33
C ASP A 83 3.77 5.93 -6.94
N SER A 84 2.65 5.26 -7.16
CA SER A 84 1.32 5.70 -6.72
C SER A 84 1.13 5.72 -5.19
N LEU A 85 2.00 5.06 -4.44
CA LEU A 85 1.98 5.02 -2.97
C LEU A 85 2.83 6.12 -2.34
N ARG A 86 3.51 6.94 -3.16
CA ARG A 86 4.34 8.03 -2.68
C ARG A 86 3.55 9.31 -2.61
N ASP A 87 3.82 10.09 -1.58
CA ASP A 87 3.31 11.44 -1.50
C ASP A 87 3.91 12.30 -2.62
N PHE A 88 3.09 13.14 -3.23
CA PHE A 88 3.56 14.20 -4.11
C PHE A 88 3.78 15.46 -3.29
N ILE A 89 5.03 15.91 -3.19
CA ILE A 89 5.41 17.05 -2.36
C ILE A 89 5.55 18.29 -3.23
N ILE A 90 4.82 19.35 -2.86
CA ILE A 90 5.00 20.70 -3.38
C ILE A 90 5.67 21.50 -2.27
N ALA A 91 6.92 21.88 -2.46
CA ALA A 91 7.68 22.67 -1.50
C ALA A 91 7.83 24.12 -1.94
N ILE A 92 7.61 25.04 -1.01
CA ILE A 92 7.81 26.47 -1.18
C ILE A 92 8.57 27.03 0.02
N ASP A 93 9.39 28.05 -0.20
CA ASP A 93 10.09 28.74 0.87
C ASP A 93 9.06 29.40 1.81
N ARG A 94 9.18 29.08 3.10
CA ARG A 94 8.30 29.60 4.15
C ARG A 94 8.28 31.13 4.23
N SER A 95 9.40 31.79 3.91
CA SER A 95 9.50 33.25 3.91
C SER A 95 8.61 33.92 2.87
N LYS A 96 8.26 33.18 1.79
CA LYS A 96 7.44 33.65 0.67
C LYS A 96 5.96 33.37 0.82
N ALA A 97 5.57 32.44 1.71
CA ALA A 97 4.19 32.01 1.92
C ALA A 97 3.70 32.38 3.33
N ASP A 98 2.58 33.10 3.41
CA ASP A 98 1.93 33.45 4.69
C ASP A 98 0.92 32.37 5.11
N LYS A 99 -0.01 32.00 4.21
CA LYS A 99 -1.08 31.05 4.50
C LYS A 99 -1.25 30.03 3.39
N LEU A 100 -1.61 28.81 3.78
CA LEU A 100 -1.97 27.74 2.89
C LEU A 100 -3.41 27.31 3.17
N ARG A 101 -4.21 27.21 2.11
CA ARG A 101 -5.58 26.69 2.15
C ARG A 101 -5.78 25.73 1.00
N TYR A 102 -6.68 24.79 1.14
CA TYR A 102 -7.11 23.96 0.02
C TYR A 102 -8.64 23.95 -0.07
N LYS A 103 -9.14 23.70 -1.26
CA LYS A 103 -10.57 23.53 -1.55
C LYS A 103 -10.75 22.36 -2.49
N LEU A 104 -11.75 21.55 -2.20
CA LEU A 104 -12.20 20.48 -3.08
C LEU A 104 -13.37 21.04 -3.90
N GLU A 105 -13.23 21.04 -5.22
CA GLU A 105 -14.27 21.46 -6.16
C GLU A 105 -14.40 20.38 -7.22
N ASP A 106 -15.55 19.71 -7.24
CA ASP A 106 -15.83 18.59 -8.14
C ASP A 106 -14.66 17.58 -8.17
N ASP A 107 -13.96 17.45 -9.29
CA ASP A 107 -12.85 16.53 -9.48
C ASP A 107 -11.47 17.17 -9.28
N VAL A 108 -11.40 18.42 -8.76
CA VAL A 108 -10.17 19.18 -8.63
C VAL A 108 -9.88 19.57 -7.19
N VAL A 109 -8.64 19.35 -6.76
CA VAL A 109 -8.10 19.89 -5.51
C VAL A 109 -7.37 21.19 -5.82
N LYS A 110 -7.89 22.32 -5.36
CA LYS A 110 -7.24 23.62 -5.48
C LYS A 110 -6.46 23.95 -4.23
N ILE A 111 -5.15 24.22 -4.37
CA ILE A 111 -4.28 24.66 -3.29
C ILE A 111 -4.04 26.16 -3.45
N PHE A 112 -4.40 26.94 -2.44
CA PHE A 112 -4.22 28.38 -2.42
C PHE A 112 -3.08 28.73 -1.48
N ILE A 113 -2.05 29.36 -2.03
CA ILE A 113 -0.89 29.84 -1.27
C ILE A 113 -0.94 31.37 -1.29
N THR A 114 -1.12 31.97 -0.12
CA THR A 114 -1.14 33.44 0.02
C THR A 114 0.30 33.93 0.16
N PRO A 115 0.79 34.81 -0.74
CA PRO A 115 2.13 35.37 -0.65
C PRO A 115 2.28 36.27 0.59
N SER A 116 3.50 36.29 1.20
CA SER A 116 3.78 37.15 2.36
C SER A 116 4.11 38.58 1.98
N LYS A 117 4.92 38.81 0.93
CA LYS A 117 5.37 40.14 0.53
C LYS A 117 5.40 40.37 -0.98
N THR A 118 5.68 39.36 -1.77
CA THR A 118 5.82 39.44 -3.22
C THR A 118 5.10 38.29 -3.89
N SER A 119 4.74 38.43 -5.16
CA SER A 119 4.13 37.32 -5.94
C SER A 119 5.04 36.09 -5.93
N ILE A 120 4.43 34.91 -5.93
CA ILE A 120 5.12 33.62 -5.99
C ILE A 120 5.24 33.18 -7.43
N PRO A 121 6.42 33.26 -8.06
CA PRO A 121 6.61 32.74 -9.41
C PRO A 121 6.66 31.21 -9.37
N HIS A 122 6.39 30.59 -10.50
CA HIS A 122 6.42 29.13 -10.67
C HIS A 122 7.77 28.50 -10.32
N SER A 123 8.87 29.25 -10.52
CA SER A 123 10.23 28.84 -10.19
C SER A 123 10.47 28.61 -8.71
N ASP A 124 9.67 29.21 -7.85
CA ASP A 124 9.78 29.06 -6.39
C ASP A 124 9.10 27.78 -5.86
N LEU A 125 8.33 27.11 -6.71
CA LEU A 125 7.70 25.85 -6.39
C LEU A 125 8.63 24.69 -6.77
N LYS A 126 9.00 23.87 -5.80
CA LYS A 126 9.76 22.64 -6.02
C LYS A 126 8.83 21.45 -5.89
N TYR A 127 8.97 20.51 -6.82
CA TYR A 127 8.19 19.29 -6.86
C TYR A 127 9.08 18.10 -6.58
N SER A 128 8.66 17.21 -5.72
CA SER A 128 9.39 15.98 -5.42
C SER A 128 8.44 14.85 -5.02
N ALA A 129 8.90 13.62 -5.21
CA ALA A 129 8.24 12.46 -4.63
C ALA A 129 8.67 12.30 -3.18
N GLY A 130 7.71 12.05 -2.32
CA GLY A 130 7.90 11.76 -0.90
C GLY A 130 8.19 10.29 -0.63
N HIS A 131 8.10 9.91 0.63
CA HIS A 131 8.18 8.52 1.05
C HIS A 131 6.91 7.76 0.70
N CYS A 132 7.02 6.42 0.61
CA CYS A 132 5.84 5.59 0.49
C CYS A 132 4.98 5.70 1.75
N ASN A 133 3.72 6.09 1.57
CA ASN A 133 2.74 6.22 2.66
C ASN A 133 2.07 4.85 2.90
N VAL A 134 2.84 3.90 3.45
CA VAL A 134 2.39 2.53 3.73
C VAL A 134 2.51 2.26 5.22
N ASN A 135 1.41 1.86 5.85
CA ASN A 135 1.38 1.54 7.28
C ASN A 135 1.66 0.06 7.57
N SER A 136 1.44 -0.82 6.59
CA SER A 136 1.66 -2.25 6.74
C SER A 136 2.02 -2.91 5.42
N ILE A 137 2.94 -3.88 5.48
CA ILE A 137 3.35 -4.69 4.33
C ILE A 137 2.96 -6.14 4.60
N LEU A 138 2.20 -6.74 3.69
CA LEU A 138 1.79 -8.13 3.75
C LEU A 138 2.48 -8.95 2.65
N PRO A 139 3.50 -9.74 2.98
CA PRO A 139 4.02 -10.74 2.07
C PRO A 139 3.16 -12.00 2.15
N PRO A 140 2.59 -12.51 1.04
CA PRO A 140 1.93 -13.80 1.04
C PRO A 140 2.97 -14.92 1.24
N ARG A 141 2.98 -15.52 2.42
CA ARG A 141 3.78 -16.70 2.72
C ARG A 141 3.00 -17.95 2.36
N VAL A 142 3.26 -18.53 1.22
CA VAL A 142 2.89 -19.92 0.94
C VAL A 142 3.99 -20.81 1.53
N LYS A 143 3.67 -21.58 2.57
CA LYS A 143 4.56 -22.64 3.04
C LYS A 143 4.63 -23.70 1.93
N HIS A 144 5.79 -23.85 1.29
CA HIS A 144 6.08 -25.06 0.53
C HIS A 144 6.06 -26.23 1.52
N GLN A 145 5.02 -27.04 1.49
CA GLN A 145 5.10 -28.41 1.98
C GLN A 145 6.04 -29.13 1.02
N GLN A 146 7.28 -29.35 1.44
CA GLN A 146 8.14 -30.34 0.84
C GLN A 146 7.47 -31.71 1.10
N HIS A 147 6.81 -32.25 0.09
CA HIS A 147 6.48 -33.69 0.07
C HIS A 147 7.81 -34.44 0.04
N LEU A 148 8.22 -34.95 1.18
CA LEU A 148 9.19 -36.03 1.29
C LEU A 148 8.57 -37.23 0.55
N ALA A 149 9.00 -37.44 -0.70
CA ALA A 149 8.84 -38.71 -1.37
C ALA A 149 9.71 -39.74 -0.62
N ARG A 150 9.06 -40.74 -0.07
CA ARG A 150 9.64 -42.04 0.25
C ARG A 150 9.24 -43.04 -0.81
#